data_336f1a90b7be02903f88a81b5a275aec
#
_entry.id   336f1a90b7be02903f88a81b5a275aec
#
_cell.length_a   1.000
_cell.length_b   1.000
_cell.length_c   1.000
_cell.angle_alpha   90.00
_cell.angle_beta   90.00
_cell.angle_gamma   90.00
#
_symmetry.space_group_name_H-M   'P 1'
#
loop_
_entity.id
_entity.type
_entity.pdbx_description
1 polymer ?
#
loop_
_entity_poly.entity_id
_entity_poly.type
_entity_poly.pdbx_seq_one_letter_code
_entity_poly.pdbx_strand_id
1 'polypeptide(L)'
;MVSIWTLAGGPVFGLLVLLGCVAVFLFASRLLNLRRAQIDYADFIRGVGNVLSRGNVDEALVLCDDTPAPVARVVAAAIRHRDSSARVLREAVDATGRAEVSRLERRLAMLAIIAQSAPLLGLLGTILGMARLAISFNGHVLVTRADLLGGALQCLTAAAGGLVVAVSVQVMYGMLHVRLERVVADMEAAASDILAMLAPRREAVA
;
A
#
# COMPACT_ATOMS: atom_id res chain seq x y z
N MET A 1 -2.60 -21.61 -29.68
CA MET A 1 -2.64 -20.59 -28.61
C MET A 1 -4.03 -19.95 -28.41
N VAL A 2 -4.84 -19.79 -29.46
CA VAL A 2 -6.20 -19.21 -29.35
C VAL A 2 -7.18 -20.09 -28.57
N SER A 3 -7.00 -21.42 -28.58
CA SER A 3 -7.89 -22.39 -27.91
C SER A 3 -7.84 -22.35 -26.38
N ILE A 4 -6.72 -21.95 -25.77
CA ILE A 4 -6.60 -21.81 -24.31
C ILE A 4 -7.40 -20.57 -23.83
N TRP A 5 -7.42 -19.51 -24.61
CA TRP A 5 -8.17 -18.29 -24.29
C TRP A 5 -9.70 -18.50 -24.34
N THR A 6 -10.18 -19.32 -25.25
CA THR A 6 -11.62 -19.64 -25.35
C THR A 6 -12.07 -20.66 -24.29
N LEU A 7 -11.19 -21.61 -23.90
CA LEU A 7 -11.47 -22.55 -22.80
C LEU A 7 -11.39 -21.90 -21.42
N ALA A 8 -10.51 -20.92 -21.23
CA ALA A 8 -10.18 -20.32 -19.93
C ALA A 8 -11.10 -19.17 -19.48
N GLY A 9 -12.28 -19.00 -20.07
CA GLY A 9 -13.24 -18.01 -19.56
C GLY A 9 -13.33 -16.70 -20.37
N GLY A 10 -12.75 -16.63 -21.56
CA GLY A 10 -12.91 -15.47 -22.46
C GLY A 10 -12.32 -14.17 -21.90
N PRO A 11 -12.92 -13.01 -22.18
CA PRO A 11 -12.36 -11.70 -21.84
C PRO A 11 -12.18 -11.46 -20.34
N VAL A 12 -12.98 -12.12 -19.47
CA VAL A 12 -12.88 -11.99 -18.01
C VAL A 12 -11.59 -12.58 -17.48
N PHE A 13 -11.17 -13.73 -18.01
CA PHE A 13 -9.91 -14.34 -17.60
C PHE A 13 -8.71 -13.51 -18.04
N GLY A 14 -8.74 -12.93 -19.22
CA GLY A 14 -7.73 -11.98 -19.69
C GLY A 14 -7.61 -10.75 -18.77
N LEU A 15 -8.75 -10.21 -18.32
CA LEU A 15 -8.80 -9.10 -17.37
C LEU A 15 -8.22 -9.50 -16.00
N LEU A 16 -8.50 -10.71 -15.50
CA LEU A 16 -7.95 -11.23 -14.25
C LEU A 16 -6.43 -11.37 -14.32
N VAL A 17 -5.90 -11.92 -15.41
CA VAL A 17 -4.44 -12.03 -15.61
C VAL A 17 -3.79 -10.64 -15.66
N LEU A 18 -4.39 -9.70 -16.39
CA LEU A 18 -3.91 -8.31 -16.46
C LEU A 18 -3.88 -7.67 -15.05
N LEU A 19 -4.96 -7.82 -14.27
CA LEU A 19 -5.03 -7.32 -12.90
C LEU A 19 -3.97 -7.96 -11.99
N GLY A 20 -3.72 -9.27 -12.14
CA GLY A 20 -2.67 -9.97 -11.43
C GLY A 20 -1.27 -9.40 -11.75
N CYS A 21 -0.97 -9.19 -13.04
CA CYS A 21 0.30 -8.58 -13.46
C CYS A 21 0.47 -7.15 -12.91
N VAL A 22 -0.59 -6.33 -12.98
CA VAL A 22 -0.58 -4.97 -12.41
C VAL A 22 -0.35 -5.02 -10.91
N ALA A 23 -1.00 -5.93 -10.19
CA ALA A 23 -0.82 -6.09 -8.74
C ALA A 23 0.62 -6.46 -8.38
N VAL A 24 1.24 -7.41 -9.09
CA VAL A 24 2.64 -7.80 -8.88
C VAL A 24 3.58 -6.62 -9.14
N PHE A 25 3.36 -5.88 -10.21
CA PHE A 25 4.15 -4.69 -10.53
C PHE A 25 4.04 -3.61 -9.45
N LEU A 26 2.80 -3.33 -9.01
CA LEU A 26 2.56 -2.38 -7.92
C LEU A 26 3.22 -2.84 -6.62
N PHE A 27 3.10 -4.13 -6.27
CA PHE A 27 3.74 -4.69 -5.09
C PHE A 27 5.26 -4.53 -5.12
N ALA A 28 5.91 -4.93 -6.21
CA ALA A 28 7.36 -4.81 -6.37
C ALA A 28 7.82 -3.35 -6.23
N SER A 29 7.14 -2.41 -6.90
CA SER A 29 7.44 -0.98 -6.83
C SER A 29 7.28 -0.44 -5.41
N ARG A 30 6.24 -0.87 -4.68
CA ARG A 30 5.98 -0.42 -3.30
C ARG A 30 6.94 -1.03 -2.30
N LEU A 31 7.28 -2.31 -2.48
CA LEU A 31 8.25 -3.00 -1.63
C LEU A 31 9.62 -2.31 -1.68
N LEU A 32 10.08 -1.94 -2.87
CA LEU A 32 11.34 -1.22 -3.06
C LEU A 32 11.30 0.17 -2.42
N ASN A 33 10.19 0.90 -2.57
CA ASN A 33 10.04 2.23 -1.97
C ASN A 33 9.97 2.16 -0.43
N LEU A 34 9.24 1.19 0.14
CA LEU A 34 9.19 1.03 1.59
C LEU A 34 10.54 0.59 2.18
N ARG A 35 11.30 -0.26 1.47
CA ARG A 35 12.66 -0.62 1.92
C ARG A 35 13.59 0.58 2.01
N ARG A 36 13.47 1.54 1.09
CA ARG A 36 14.25 2.79 1.11
C ARG A 36 13.77 3.77 2.18
N ALA A 37 12.52 3.68 2.60
CA ALA A 37 11.94 4.52 3.65
C ALA A 37 12.22 4.00 5.06
N GLN A 38 12.58 2.72 5.21
CA GLN A 38 13.01 2.14 6.48
C GLN A 38 14.46 2.53 6.75
N ILE A 39 14.65 3.52 7.59
CA ILE A 39 15.93 3.88 8.20
C ILE A 39 15.90 3.49 9.67
N ASP A 40 17.06 3.28 10.27
CA ASP A 40 17.14 3.14 11.71
C ASP A 40 16.85 4.52 12.34
N TYR A 41 15.59 4.67 12.84
CA TYR A 41 15.14 5.94 13.39
C TYR A 41 15.97 6.35 14.61
N ALA A 42 16.46 5.37 15.40
CA ALA A 42 17.22 5.66 16.60
C ALA A 42 18.60 6.27 16.29
N ASP A 43 19.26 5.77 15.24
CA ASP A 43 20.52 6.35 14.76
C ASP A 43 20.30 7.72 14.12
N PHE A 44 19.21 7.87 13.36
CA PHE A 44 18.83 9.13 12.75
C PHE A 44 18.55 10.21 13.81
N ILE A 45 17.73 9.91 14.83
CA ILE A 45 17.40 10.84 15.93
C ILE A 45 18.65 11.20 16.73
N ARG A 46 19.54 10.25 17.00
CA ARG A 46 20.83 10.51 17.65
C ARG A 46 21.70 11.45 16.83
N GLY A 47 21.77 11.24 15.51
CA GLY A 47 22.51 12.10 14.58
C GLY A 47 21.98 13.52 14.59
N VAL A 48 20.67 13.70 14.40
CA VAL A 48 20.02 15.01 14.46
C VAL A 48 20.16 15.68 15.82
N GLY A 49 20.01 14.92 16.93
CA GLY A 49 20.17 15.42 18.29
C GLY A 49 21.58 15.93 18.56
N ASN A 50 22.64 15.24 18.07
CA ASN A 50 24.02 15.68 18.20
C ASN A 50 24.29 17.00 17.42
N VAL A 51 23.74 17.14 16.22
CA VAL A 51 23.87 18.38 15.44
C VAL A 51 23.12 19.53 16.12
N LEU A 52 21.91 19.24 16.62
CA LEU A 52 21.06 20.22 17.30
C LEU A 52 21.66 20.68 18.63
N SER A 53 22.35 19.79 19.39
CA SER A 53 23.04 20.14 20.64
C SER A 53 24.20 21.09 20.44
N ARG A 54 24.87 21.04 19.25
CA ARG A 54 25.92 21.95 18.84
C ARG A 54 25.40 23.33 18.37
N GLY A 55 24.08 23.50 18.28
CA GLY A 55 23.45 24.74 17.84
C GLY A 55 23.30 24.89 16.31
N ASN A 56 23.74 23.90 15.52
CA ASN A 56 23.72 23.95 14.05
C ASN A 56 22.36 23.48 13.50
N VAL A 57 21.40 24.38 13.50
CA VAL A 57 20.02 24.07 13.08
C VAL A 57 19.90 23.88 11.57
N ASP A 58 20.61 24.69 10.80
CA ASP A 58 20.59 24.60 9.34
C ASP A 58 21.17 23.25 8.88
N GLU A 59 22.24 22.78 9.51
CA GLU A 59 22.81 21.46 9.25
C GLU A 59 21.86 20.32 9.61
N ALA A 60 21.13 20.44 10.72
CA ALA A 60 20.09 19.48 11.13
C ALA A 60 18.94 19.43 10.11
N LEU A 61 18.53 20.57 9.56
CA LEU A 61 17.50 20.63 8.51
C LEU A 61 17.98 20.02 7.19
N VAL A 62 19.21 20.29 6.77
CA VAL A 62 19.82 19.68 5.56
C VAL A 62 19.87 18.16 5.73
N LEU A 63 20.29 17.65 6.88
CA LEU A 63 20.29 16.21 7.16
C LEU A 63 18.90 15.58 7.04
N CYS A 64 17.86 16.30 7.50
CA CYS A 64 16.48 15.86 7.37
C CYS A 64 16.00 15.91 5.90
N ASP A 65 16.34 16.95 5.15
CA ASP A 65 15.92 17.12 3.75
C ASP A 65 16.61 16.11 2.82
N ASP A 66 17.87 15.75 3.10
CA ASP A 66 18.63 14.71 2.37
C ASP A 66 18.14 13.29 2.66
N THR A 67 17.39 13.09 3.74
CA THR A 67 16.89 11.77 4.14
C THR A 67 15.50 11.54 3.59
N PRO A 68 15.29 10.64 2.59
CA PRO A 68 13.99 10.42 1.95
C PRO A 68 13.03 9.57 2.80
N ALA A 69 13.07 9.69 4.12
CA ALA A 69 12.25 8.95 5.06
C ALA A 69 11.12 9.82 5.64
N PRO A 70 9.93 9.24 5.90
CA PRO A 70 8.83 9.95 6.54
C PRO A 70 9.19 10.53 7.91
N VAL A 71 9.97 9.78 8.69
CA VAL A 71 10.49 10.20 10.00
C VAL A 71 11.25 11.51 9.90
N ALA A 72 12.11 11.68 8.89
CA ALA A 72 12.90 12.89 8.71
C ALA A 72 12.01 14.14 8.49
N ARG A 73 10.89 13.99 7.79
CA ARG A 73 9.95 15.10 7.58
C ARG A 73 9.24 15.53 8.86
N VAL A 74 8.90 14.59 9.73
CA VAL A 74 8.30 14.87 11.04
C VAL A 74 9.31 15.61 11.93
N VAL A 75 10.55 15.15 11.95
CA VAL A 75 11.64 15.79 12.70
C VAL A 75 11.96 17.18 12.15
N ALA A 76 12.01 17.36 10.82
CA ALA A 76 12.19 18.66 10.19
C ALA A 76 11.07 19.66 10.58
N ALA A 77 9.80 19.18 10.62
CA ALA A 77 8.68 20.02 11.08
C ALA A 77 8.85 20.47 12.53
N ALA A 78 9.33 19.59 13.42
CA ALA A 78 9.64 19.94 14.80
C ALA A 78 10.74 20.99 14.89
N ILE A 79 11.83 20.84 14.13
CA ILE A 79 12.96 21.76 14.12
C ILE A 79 12.55 23.15 13.58
N ARG A 80 11.75 23.19 12.50
CA ARG A 80 11.26 24.44 11.91
C ARG A 80 10.36 25.24 12.86
N HIS A 81 9.59 24.57 13.72
CA HIS A 81 8.68 25.19 14.68
C HIS A 81 9.24 25.25 16.11
N ARG A 82 10.53 25.03 16.29
CA ARG A 82 11.18 24.99 17.63
C ARG A 82 10.97 26.27 18.45
N ASP A 83 10.94 27.43 17.77
CA ASP A 83 10.81 28.75 18.41
C ASP A 83 9.34 29.18 18.63
N SER A 84 8.37 28.37 18.16
CA SER A 84 6.95 28.58 18.33
C SER A 84 6.45 28.08 19.70
N SER A 85 5.22 28.39 20.12
CA SER A 85 4.66 27.87 21.36
C SER A 85 4.59 26.34 21.37
N ALA A 86 4.61 25.71 22.56
CA ALA A 86 4.56 24.24 22.69
C ALA A 86 3.33 23.62 21.99
N ARG A 87 2.23 24.34 21.99
CA ARG A 87 1.00 23.94 21.31
C ARG A 87 1.18 23.94 19.80
N VAL A 88 1.70 25.01 19.22
CA VAL A 88 1.93 25.15 17.78
C VAL A 88 2.94 24.10 17.29
N LEU A 89 4.00 23.86 18.07
CA LEU A 89 4.97 22.83 17.75
C LEU A 89 4.33 21.42 17.64
N ARG A 90 3.53 21.04 18.65
CA ARG A 90 2.83 19.74 18.63
C ARG A 90 1.85 19.64 17.47
N GLU A 91 1.06 20.68 17.25
CA GLU A 91 0.10 20.74 16.14
C GLU A 91 0.80 20.59 14.77
N ALA A 92 1.96 21.22 14.57
CA ALA A 92 2.75 21.12 13.35
C ALA A 92 3.32 19.71 13.13
N VAL A 93 3.85 19.08 14.19
CA VAL A 93 4.38 17.71 14.17
C VAL A 93 3.26 16.73 13.86
N ASP A 94 2.13 16.82 14.56
CA ASP A 94 0.97 15.95 14.36
C ASP A 94 0.34 16.13 12.96
N ALA A 95 0.25 17.36 12.46
CA ALA A 95 -0.27 17.63 11.13
C ALA A 95 0.64 17.01 10.05
N THR A 96 1.96 17.15 10.22
CA THR A 96 2.94 16.57 9.29
C THR A 96 2.90 15.04 9.36
N GLY A 97 2.84 14.46 10.55
CA GLY A 97 2.73 13.02 10.75
C GLY A 97 1.49 12.44 10.06
N ARG A 98 0.31 13.03 10.31
CA ARG A 98 -0.94 12.61 9.65
C ARG A 98 -0.89 12.74 8.13
N ALA A 99 -0.28 13.78 7.60
CA ALA A 99 -0.12 13.98 6.17
C ALA A 99 0.75 12.88 5.54
N GLU A 100 1.85 12.49 6.20
CA GLU A 100 2.73 11.43 5.72
C GLU A 100 2.08 10.06 5.80
N VAL A 101 1.37 9.73 6.89
CA VAL A 101 0.59 8.50 7.02
C VAL A 101 -0.44 8.41 5.89
N SER A 102 -1.26 9.44 5.70
CA SER A 102 -2.25 9.49 4.62
C SER A 102 -1.63 9.30 3.23
N ARG A 103 -0.44 9.87 3.00
CA ARG A 103 0.30 9.71 1.75
C ARG A 103 0.76 8.26 1.53
N LEU A 104 1.20 7.59 2.58
CA LEU A 104 1.63 6.19 2.53
C LEU A 104 0.44 5.25 2.33
N GLU A 105 -0.66 5.46 3.07
CA GLU A 105 -1.90 4.68 2.95
C GLU A 105 -2.51 4.79 1.56
N ARG A 106 -2.60 6.01 1.00
CA ARG A 106 -3.12 6.23 -0.36
C ARG A 106 -2.38 5.41 -1.40
N ARG A 107 -1.08 5.18 -1.18
CA ARG A 107 -0.28 4.36 -2.09
C ARG A 107 -0.60 2.87 -2.00
N LEU A 108 -1.10 2.39 -0.87
CA LEU A 108 -1.52 1.00 -0.65
C LEU A 108 -2.97 0.76 -1.06
N ALA A 109 -3.80 1.79 -1.10
CA ALA A 109 -5.22 1.69 -1.41
C ALA A 109 -5.49 1.00 -2.77
N MET A 110 -4.64 1.21 -3.77
CA MET A 110 -4.76 0.55 -5.08
C MET A 110 -4.66 -0.99 -4.97
N LEU A 111 -3.73 -1.51 -4.16
CA LEU A 111 -3.62 -2.95 -3.94
C LEU A 111 -4.86 -3.50 -3.21
N ALA A 112 -5.37 -2.75 -2.21
CA ALA A 112 -6.59 -3.13 -1.50
C ALA A 112 -7.78 -3.23 -2.45
N ILE A 113 -7.95 -2.26 -3.36
CA ILE A 113 -9.01 -2.26 -4.37
C ILE A 113 -8.90 -3.51 -5.26
N ILE A 114 -7.71 -3.83 -5.76
CA ILE A 114 -7.50 -5.02 -6.60
C ILE A 114 -7.80 -6.30 -5.82
N ALA A 115 -7.34 -6.40 -4.57
CA ALA A 115 -7.58 -7.56 -3.71
C ALA A 115 -9.08 -7.82 -3.50
N GLN A 116 -9.87 -6.76 -3.31
CA GLN A 116 -11.32 -6.84 -3.12
C GLN A 116 -12.09 -7.07 -4.43
N SER A 117 -11.61 -6.52 -5.55
CA SER A 117 -12.27 -6.63 -6.84
C SER A 117 -12.03 -7.98 -7.53
N ALA A 118 -10.89 -8.63 -7.29
CA ALA A 118 -10.53 -9.87 -7.97
C ALA A 118 -11.53 -11.02 -7.74
N PRO A 119 -12.05 -11.28 -6.52
CA PRO A 119 -13.06 -12.33 -6.31
C PRO A 119 -14.38 -12.01 -7.02
N LEU A 120 -14.76 -10.73 -7.03
CA LEU A 120 -15.99 -10.27 -7.70
C LEU A 120 -15.93 -10.46 -9.20
N LEU A 121 -14.77 -10.22 -9.79
CA LEU A 121 -14.51 -10.50 -11.20
C LEU A 121 -14.53 -12.01 -11.50
N GLY A 122 -14.01 -12.84 -10.60
CA GLY A 122 -14.16 -14.28 -10.68
C GLY A 122 -15.63 -14.72 -10.69
N LEU A 123 -16.44 -14.17 -9.79
CA LEU A 123 -17.87 -14.41 -9.71
C LEU A 123 -18.60 -13.90 -10.98
N LEU A 124 -18.26 -12.72 -11.47
CA LEU A 124 -18.79 -12.22 -12.75
C LEU A 124 -18.50 -13.20 -13.91
N GLY A 125 -17.29 -13.76 -13.93
CA GLY A 125 -16.91 -14.78 -14.91
C GLY A 125 -17.78 -16.03 -14.85
N THR A 126 -18.16 -16.47 -13.62
CA THR A 126 -19.08 -17.61 -13.46
C THR A 126 -20.48 -17.30 -13.97
N ILE A 127 -21.01 -16.11 -13.68
CA ILE A 127 -22.34 -15.68 -14.15
C ILE A 127 -22.39 -15.62 -15.67
N LEU A 128 -21.36 -15.04 -16.30
CA LEU A 128 -21.26 -14.98 -17.77
C LEU A 128 -21.09 -16.37 -18.39
N GLY A 129 -20.34 -17.27 -17.75
CA GLY A 129 -20.22 -18.66 -18.18
C GLY A 129 -21.56 -19.41 -18.14
N MET A 130 -22.33 -19.23 -17.05
CA MET A 130 -23.68 -19.81 -16.91
C MET A 130 -24.67 -19.22 -17.92
N ALA A 131 -24.60 -17.90 -18.17
CA ALA A 131 -25.45 -17.25 -19.17
C ALA A 131 -25.21 -17.80 -20.58
N ARG A 132 -23.96 -18.02 -20.97
CA ARG A 132 -23.59 -18.65 -22.25
C ARG A 132 -24.14 -20.08 -22.31
N LEU A 133 -24.01 -20.84 -21.24
CA LEU A 133 -24.56 -22.18 -21.17
C LEU A 133 -26.09 -22.16 -21.39
N ALA A 134 -26.82 -21.26 -20.73
CA ALA A 134 -28.26 -21.13 -20.86
C ALA A 134 -28.68 -20.74 -22.30
N ILE A 135 -27.93 -19.88 -22.95
CA ILE A 135 -28.18 -19.50 -24.37
C ILE A 135 -27.98 -20.72 -25.32
N SER A 136 -26.96 -21.55 -25.05
CA SER A 136 -26.71 -22.77 -25.82
C SER A 136 -27.87 -23.78 -25.72
N PHE A 137 -28.56 -23.83 -24.59
CA PHE A 137 -29.74 -24.65 -24.37
C PHE A 137 -30.93 -24.20 -25.24
N ASN A 138 -31.13 -22.88 -25.42
CA ASN A 138 -32.25 -22.33 -26.17
C ASN A 138 -32.07 -22.42 -27.69
N GLY A 139 -30.84 -22.59 -28.17
CA GLY A 139 -30.53 -22.57 -29.60
C GLY A 139 -30.45 -23.95 -30.28
N HIS A 140 -30.37 -25.04 -29.51
CA HIS A 140 -30.15 -26.40 -30.03
C HIS A 140 -31.16 -27.39 -29.45
N VAL A 141 -31.78 -28.19 -30.33
CA VAL A 141 -32.75 -29.25 -29.96
C VAL A 141 -32.07 -30.40 -29.19
N LEU A 142 -30.75 -30.55 -29.31
CA LEU A 142 -29.94 -31.56 -28.63
C LEU A 142 -28.67 -30.88 -28.07
N VAL A 143 -28.65 -30.71 -26.76
CA VAL A 143 -27.44 -30.25 -26.03
C VAL A 143 -26.52 -31.44 -25.85
N THR A 144 -25.29 -31.34 -26.34
CA THR A 144 -24.28 -32.40 -26.18
C THR A 144 -23.64 -32.32 -24.79
N ARG A 145 -23.23 -33.49 -24.26
CA ARG A 145 -22.45 -33.55 -23.01
C ARG A 145 -21.19 -32.65 -23.04
N ALA A 146 -20.61 -32.49 -24.24
CA ALA A 146 -19.42 -31.65 -24.41
C ALA A 146 -19.72 -30.15 -24.20
N ASP A 147 -20.88 -29.65 -24.60
CA ASP A 147 -21.28 -28.26 -24.42
C ASP A 147 -21.52 -27.93 -22.93
N LEU A 148 -22.15 -28.89 -22.19
CA LEU A 148 -22.35 -28.81 -20.76
C LEU A 148 -21.02 -28.74 -19.99
N LEU A 149 -20.11 -29.67 -20.30
CA LEU A 149 -18.80 -29.74 -19.66
C LEU A 149 -17.96 -28.49 -19.97
N GLY A 150 -18.02 -28.00 -21.20
CA GLY A 150 -17.31 -26.78 -21.60
C GLY A 150 -17.76 -25.54 -20.84
N GLY A 151 -19.07 -25.33 -20.70
CA GLY A 151 -19.62 -24.22 -19.93
C GLY A 151 -19.33 -24.33 -18.42
N ALA A 152 -19.46 -25.54 -17.85
CA ALA A 152 -19.13 -25.77 -16.45
C ALA A 152 -17.64 -25.53 -16.15
N LEU A 153 -16.74 -26.02 -17.00
CA LEU A 153 -15.29 -25.79 -16.86
C LEU A 153 -14.97 -24.29 -16.98
N GLN A 154 -15.64 -23.56 -17.86
CA GLN A 154 -15.45 -22.12 -18.00
C GLN A 154 -15.84 -21.38 -16.72
N CYS A 155 -16.95 -21.72 -16.08
CA CYS A 155 -17.36 -21.15 -14.79
C CYS A 155 -16.32 -21.43 -13.70
N LEU A 156 -15.89 -22.70 -13.57
CA LEU A 156 -14.91 -23.13 -12.56
C LEU A 156 -13.54 -22.46 -12.74
N THR A 157 -13.06 -22.36 -13.97
CA THR A 157 -11.76 -21.72 -14.26
C THR A 157 -11.79 -20.22 -13.97
N ALA A 158 -12.90 -19.54 -14.27
CA ALA A 158 -13.06 -18.11 -13.93
C ALA A 158 -13.09 -17.88 -12.43
N ALA A 159 -13.84 -18.72 -11.68
CA ALA A 159 -13.89 -18.62 -10.21
C ALA A 159 -12.52 -18.90 -9.57
N ALA A 160 -11.89 -20.01 -9.98
CA ALA A 160 -10.57 -20.37 -9.45
C ALA A 160 -9.52 -19.31 -9.76
N GLY A 161 -9.48 -18.78 -10.98
CA GLY A 161 -8.58 -17.71 -11.37
C GLY A 161 -8.78 -16.44 -10.54
N GLY A 162 -10.02 -16.02 -10.31
CA GLY A 162 -10.37 -14.88 -9.46
C GLY A 162 -9.89 -15.06 -8.01
N LEU A 163 -10.07 -16.26 -7.44
CA LEU A 163 -9.64 -16.57 -6.08
C LEU A 163 -8.10 -16.61 -5.96
N VAL A 164 -7.41 -17.21 -6.92
CA VAL A 164 -5.93 -17.26 -6.91
C VAL A 164 -5.34 -15.85 -6.94
N VAL A 165 -5.85 -14.98 -7.82
CA VAL A 165 -5.41 -13.58 -7.87
C VAL A 165 -5.74 -12.86 -6.56
N ALA A 166 -6.96 -13.02 -6.04
CA ALA A 166 -7.40 -12.38 -4.81
C ALA A 166 -6.52 -12.74 -3.61
N VAL A 167 -6.27 -14.03 -3.39
CA VAL A 167 -5.45 -14.50 -2.26
C VAL A 167 -4.01 -14.01 -2.39
N SER A 168 -3.44 -14.08 -3.59
CA SER A 168 -2.08 -13.60 -3.84
C SER A 168 -1.94 -12.10 -3.53
N VAL A 169 -2.86 -11.28 -4.02
CA VAL A 169 -2.84 -9.82 -3.81
C VAL A 169 -3.14 -9.48 -2.35
N GLN A 170 -4.04 -10.21 -1.69
CA GLN A 170 -4.34 -10.02 -0.27
C GLN A 170 -3.13 -10.26 0.62
N VAL A 171 -2.35 -11.31 0.35
CA VAL A 171 -1.09 -11.59 1.06
C VAL A 171 -0.08 -10.45 0.82
N MET A 172 0.09 -10.02 -0.43
CA MET A 172 0.98 -8.91 -0.77
C MET A 172 0.59 -7.61 -0.07
N TYR A 173 -0.71 -7.29 -0.03
CA TYR A 173 -1.24 -6.13 0.69
C TYR A 173 -0.96 -6.23 2.19
N GLY A 174 -1.25 -7.37 2.82
CA GLY A 174 -0.99 -7.60 4.24
C GLY A 174 0.48 -7.41 4.62
N MET A 175 1.41 -7.94 3.81
CA MET A 175 2.85 -7.74 4.03
C MET A 175 3.28 -6.27 3.98
N LEU A 176 2.71 -5.48 3.08
CA LEU A 176 3.00 -4.05 2.97
C LEU A 176 2.35 -3.26 4.11
N HIS A 177 1.16 -3.66 4.55
CA HIS A 177 0.43 -3.01 5.64
C HIS A 177 1.20 -3.13 6.96
N VAL A 178 1.68 -4.32 7.31
CA VAL A 178 2.52 -4.52 8.50
C VAL A 178 3.81 -3.68 8.47
N ARG A 179 4.39 -3.49 7.29
CA ARG A 179 5.57 -2.61 7.15
C ARG A 179 5.20 -1.14 7.31
N LEU A 180 4.05 -0.73 6.80
CA LEU A 180 3.54 0.63 6.98
C LEU A 180 3.33 0.94 8.46
N GLU A 181 2.69 0.03 9.21
CA GLU A 181 2.47 0.19 10.65
C GLU A 181 3.78 0.40 11.43
N ARG A 182 4.85 -0.31 11.05
CA ARG A 182 6.17 -0.10 11.65
C ARG A 182 6.71 1.31 11.37
N VAL A 183 6.61 1.76 10.13
CA VAL A 183 7.06 3.13 9.77
C VAL A 183 6.26 4.18 10.52
N VAL A 184 4.96 3.97 10.74
CA VAL A 184 4.10 4.87 11.54
C VAL A 184 4.56 4.87 13.00
N ALA A 185 4.82 3.71 13.60
CA ALA A 185 5.33 3.60 14.96
C ALA A 185 6.69 4.30 15.12
N ASP A 186 7.60 4.14 14.15
CA ASP A 186 8.89 4.83 14.15
C ASP A 186 8.73 6.36 14.05
N MET A 187 7.74 6.84 13.29
CA MET A 187 7.42 8.27 13.21
C MET A 187 6.88 8.82 14.52
N GLU A 188 6.00 8.09 15.21
CA GLU A 188 5.44 8.47 16.50
C GLU A 188 6.52 8.50 17.60
N ALA A 189 7.39 7.51 17.63
CA ALA A 189 8.53 7.46 18.53
C ALA A 189 9.47 8.65 18.29
N ALA A 190 9.86 8.89 17.05
CA ALA A 190 10.71 10.01 16.67
C ALA A 190 10.08 11.38 16.99
N ALA A 191 8.77 11.53 16.81
CA ALA A 191 8.04 12.74 17.19
C ALA A 191 8.10 12.97 18.69
N SER A 192 7.90 11.93 19.50
CA SER A 192 8.02 11.99 20.96
C SER A 192 9.43 12.38 21.41
N ASP A 193 10.44 11.73 20.84
CA ASP A 193 11.84 11.96 21.21
C ASP A 193 12.30 13.38 20.87
N ILE A 194 12.00 13.86 19.67
CA ILE A 194 12.39 15.23 19.27
C ILE A 194 11.66 16.29 20.08
N LEU A 195 10.37 16.08 20.42
CA LEU A 195 9.62 16.98 21.29
C LEU A 195 10.22 17.03 22.70
N ALA A 196 10.64 15.88 23.24
CA ALA A 196 11.33 15.80 24.53
C ALA A 196 12.68 16.53 24.52
N MET A 197 13.46 16.40 23.41
CA MET A 197 14.74 17.11 23.26
C MET A 197 14.58 18.62 23.14
N LEU A 198 13.48 19.13 22.58
CA LEU A 198 13.20 20.54 22.41
C LEU A 198 12.53 21.18 23.64
N ALA A 199 11.93 20.39 24.54
CA ALA A 199 11.25 20.88 25.74
C ALA A 199 12.18 21.61 26.74
N PRO A 200 13.32 21.06 27.19
CA PRO A 200 14.16 21.67 28.23
C PRO A 200 14.83 22.99 27.78
N ARG A 201 15.01 23.18 26.48
CA ARG A 201 15.61 24.44 25.96
C ARG A 201 14.66 25.63 26.06
N ARG A 202 13.37 25.40 26.26
CA ARG A 202 12.34 26.44 26.42
C ARG A 202 12.21 26.96 27.83
N GLU A 203 12.45 26.11 28.82
CA GLU A 203 12.48 26.52 30.24
C GLU A 203 13.70 27.42 30.57
N ALA A 204 14.76 27.32 29.77
CA ALA A 204 15.96 28.15 29.89
C ALA A 204 15.84 29.54 29.22
N VAL A 205 14.82 29.77 28.41
CA VAL A 205 14.60 31.02 27.63
C VAL A 205 13.38 31.81 28.12
N ALA A 206 12.56 31.21 29.00
CA ALA A 206 11.41 31.86 29.65
C ALA A 206 11.77 32.33 31.06
#